data_af3114e643d76cea8ab93998e5b790ee
#
_entry.id   af3114e643d76cea8ab93998e5b790ee
#
_cell.length_a   1.000
_cell.length_b   1.000
_cell.length_c   1.000
_cell.angle_alpha   90.00
_cell.angle_beta   90.00
_cell.angle_gamma   90.00
#
_symmetry.space_group_name_H-M   'P 1'
#
loop_
_entity.id
_entity.type
_entity.pdbx_description
1 polymer ?
#
loop_
_entity_poly.entity_id
_entity_poly.type
_entity_poly.pdbx_seq_one_letter_code
_entity_poly.pdbx_strand_id
1 'polypeptide(L)'
;METANEILIGVHVVDEAGYAKYRAEMTPLLEAYGGRFVVDVRTTEVLRAPAPGAFNRLFTIRFPSRQNRHAFFADHDYVAIRTRLFEPSVSETVWLGDYAVV
;
A
#
# COMPACT_ATOMS: atom_id res chain seq x y z
N MET A 1 -7.22 2.12 -24.81
CA MET A 1 -7.67 2.56 -23.47
C MET A 1 -7.04 1.68 -22.41
N GLU A 2 -6.37 2.27 -21.44
CA GLU A 2 -5.72 1.51 -20.37
C GLU A 2 -6.75 1.01 -19.36
N THR A 3 -6.51 -0.19 -18.85
CA THR A 3 -7.33 -0.76 -17.80
C THR A 3 -6.73 -0.40 -16.45
N ALA A 4 -7.55 0.12 -15.55
CA ALA A 4 -7.12 0.41 -14.19
C ALA A 4 -6.71 -0.88 -13.48
N ASN A 5 -5.74 -0.75 -12.60
CA ASN A 5 -5.21 -1.85 -11.80
C ASN A 5 -5.37 -1.52 -10.32
N GLU A 6 -5.88 -2.45 -9.56
CA GLU A 6 -6.06 -2.28 -8.12
C GLU A 6 -5.36 -3.39 -7.37
N ILE A 7 -4.69 -3.03 -6.29
CA ILE A 7 -3.99 -3.97 -5.42
C ILE A 7 -4.60 -3.93 -4.03
N LEU A 8 -4.70 -5.09 -3.40
CA LEU A 8 -5.22 -5.25 -2.04
C LEU A 8 -4.08 -5.72 -1.14
N ILE A 9 -3.77 -4.92 -0.13
CA ILE A 9 -2.61 -5.15 0.74
C ILE A 9 -3.02 -5.10 2.20
N GLY A 10 -2.50 -6.05 2.97
CA GLY A 10 -2.56 -6.02 4.43
C GLY A 10 -1.17 -5.77 5.00
N VAL A 11 -1.07 -4.92 6.01
CA VAL A 11 0.18 -4.65 6.71
C VAL A 11 -0.03 -4.74 8.21
N HIS A 12 1.02 -5.13 8.93
CA HIS A 12 1.02 -5.08 10.39
C HIS A 12 1.84 -3.88 10.84
N VAL A 13 1.15 -2.82 11.23
CA VAL A 13 1.76 -1.58 11.70
C VAL A 13 2.16 -1.77 13.16
N VAL A 14 3.45 -1.54 13.45
CA VAL A 14 4.01 -1.61 14.81
C VAL A 14 4.40 -0.24 15.35
N ASP A 15 4.48 0.77 14.47
CA ASP A 15 4.75 2.16 14.82
C ASP A 15 3.75 3.05 14.08
N GLU A 16 2.67 3.40 14.76
CA GLU A 16 1.58 4.20 14.16
C GLU A 16 2.06 5.59 13.75
N ALA A 17 2.90 6.23 14.54
CA ALA A 17 3.41 7.57 14.22
C ALA A 17 4.31 7.54 12.98
N GLY A 18 5.20 6.57 12.90
CA GLY A 18 6.05 6.39 11.72
C GLY A 18 5.26 6.06 10.47
N TYR A 19 4.25 5.20 10.60
CA TYR A 19 3.38 4.84 9.48
C TYR A 19 2.56 6.05 8.99
N ALA A 20 2.08 6.90 9.91
CA ALA A 20 1.37 8.12 9.54
C ALA A 20 2.27 9.08 8.75
N LYS A 21 3.55 9.21 9.14
CA LYS A 21 4.51 10.00 8.38
C LYS A 21 4.73 9.41 6.99
N TYR A 22 4.84 8.09 6.89
CA TYR A 22 4.95 7.40 5.62
C TYR A 22 3.79 7.77 4.69
N ARG A 23 2.55 7.65 5.20
CA ARG A 23 1.35 7.97 4.43
C ARG A 23 1.33 9.43 3.98
N ALA A 24 1.73 10.35 4.86
CA ALA A 24 1.77 11.78 4.53
C ALA A 24 2.77 12.09 3.42
N GLU A 25 3.93 11.45 3.43
CA GLU A 25 4.98 11.71 2.43
C GLU A 25 4.74 10.98 1.11
N MET A 26 4.20 9.75 1.15
CA MET A 26 4.02 8.98 -0.06
C MET A 26 2.78 9.38 -0.85
N THR A 27 1.75 9.92 -0.21
CA THR A 27 0.47 10.19 -0.87
C THR A 27 0.58 11.19 -2.02
N PRO A 28 1.27 12.33 -1.89
CA PRO A 28 1.43 13.24 -3.04
C PRO A 28 2.14 12.59 -4.22
N LEU A 29 3.11 11.74 -3.94
CA LEU A 29 3.85 11.04 -4.97
C LEU A 29 2.97 9.97 -5.65
N LEU A 30 2.19 9.24 -4.86
CA LEU A 30 1.20 8.29 -5.37
C LEU A 30 0.22 8.98 -6.32
N GLU A 31 -0.31 10.13 -5.91
CA GLU A 31 -1.23 10.91 -6.72
C GLU A 31 -0.60 11.40 -8.02
N ALA A 32 0.70 11.73 -8.01
CA ALA A 32 1.42 12.13 -9.22
C ALA A 32 1.45 11.02 -10.27
N TYR A 33 1.38 9.75 -9.84
CA TYR A 33 1.26 8.60 -10.73
C TYR A 33 -0.19 8.20 -11.01
N GLY A 34 -1.14 9.01 -10.57
CA GLY A 34 -2.56 8.73 -10.76
C GLY A 34 -3.14 7.71 -9.78
N GLY A 35 -2.37 7.33 -8.77
CA GLY A 35 -2.81 6.37 -7.76
C GLY A 35 -3.64 7.01 -6.66
N ARG A 36 -4.49 6.20 -6.03
CA ARG A 36 -5.28 6.63 -4.89
C ARG A 36 -5.69 5.44 -4.03
N PHE A 37 -5.85 5.70 -2.75
CA PHE A 37 -6.46 4.71 -1.85
C PHE A 37 -7.97 4.68 -2.11
N VAL A 38 -8.54 3.49 -2.23
CA VAL A 38 -9.98 3.31 -2.41
C VAL A 38 -10.61 2.83 -1.10
N VAL A 39 -9.98 1.84 -0.47
CA VAL A 39 -10.39 1.34 0.85
C VAL A 39 -9.19 1.44 1.77
N ASP A 40 -9.42 1.85 3.01
CA ASP A 40 -8.37 1.93 4.03
C ASP A 40 -9.03 1.75 5.39
N VAL A 41 -8.74 0.62 6.04
CA VAL A 41 -9.39 0.27 7.31
C VAL A 41 -8.36 -0.27 8.29
N ARG A 42 -8.62 -0.07 9.59
CA ARG A 42 -7.94 -0.80 10.65
C ARG A 42 -8.73 -2.07 10.91
N THR A 43 -8.00 -3.18 11.10
CA THR A 43 -8.61 -4.46 11.42
C THR A 43 -8.28 -4.83 12.87
N THR A 44 -9.29 -5.25 13.63
CA THR A 44 -9.11 -5.65 15.03
C THR A 44 -9.00 -7.14 15.19
N GLU A 45 -9.53 -7.91 14.23
CA GLU A 45 -9.50 -9.36 14.28
C GLU A 45 -9.38 -9.93 12.88
N VAL A 46 -8.37 -10.77 12.65
CA VAL A 46 -8.19 -11.49 11.40
C VAL A 46 -8.53 -12.96 11.67
N LEU A 47 -9.60 -13.43 11.06
CA LEU A 47 -10.07 -14.81 11.25
C LEU A 47 -9.24 -15.80 10.45
N ARG A 48 -8.70 -15.39 9.31
CA ARG A 48 -7.85 -16.24 8.47
C ARG A 48 -6.95 -15.35 7.61
N ALA A 49 -5.68 -15.73 7.50
CA ALA A 49 -4.72 -15.03 6.65
C ALA A 49 -3.81 -16.06 5.97
N PRO A 50 -3.26 -15.72 4.78
CA PRO A 50 -2.39 -16.66 4.04
C PRO A 50 -1.01 -16.85 4.66
N ALA A 51 -0.59 -15.96 5.57
CA ALA A 51 0.71 -16.01 6.23
C ALA A 51 0.55 -15.92 7.74
N PRO A 52 1.52 -16.44 8.51
CA PRO A 52 1.55 -16.21 9.95
C PRO A 52 1.67 -14.71 10.23
N GLY A 53 1.04 -14.29 11.31
CA GLY A 53 1.01 -12.87 11.66
C GLY A 53 -0.18 -12.17 11.01
N ALA A 54 -1.00 -11.56 11.84
CA ALA A 54 -2.19 -10.86 11.38
C ALA A 54 -1.82 -9.45 10.96
N PHE A 55 -2.47 -8.98 9.91
CA PHE A 55 -2.40 -7.58 9.55
C PHE A 55 -3.42 -6.80 10.40
N ASN A 56 -3.08 -5.56 10.75
CA ASN A 56 -3.97 -4.66 11.49
C ASN A 56 -4.41 -3.46 10.66
N ARG A 57 -3.99 -3.41 9.39
CA ARG A 57 -4.35 -2.39 8.43
C ARG A 57 -4.57 -3.04 7.07
N LEU A 58 -5.70 -2.74 6.45
CA LEU A 58 -6.05 -3.31 5.15
C LEU A 58 -6.43 -2.17 4.21
N PHE A 59 -5.88 -2.15 3.01
CA PHE A 59 -6.17 -1.08 2.07
C PHE A 59 -6.09 -1.55 0.62
N THR A 60 -6.77 -0.81 -0.26
CA THR A 60 -6.60 -0.96 -1.69
C THR A 60 -6.03 0.32 -2.28
N ILE A 61 -5.18 0.16 -3.28
CA ILE A 61 -4.65 1.27 -4.07
C ILE A 61 -5.02 1.01 -5.52
N ARG A 62 -5.64 2.00 -6.16
CA ARG A 62 -6.00 1.92 -7.57
C ARG A 62 -5.10 2.84 -8.38
N PHE A 63 -4.56 2.30 -9.48
CA PHE A 63 -3.75 3.04 -10.44
C PHE A 63 -4.50 3.06 -11.78
N PRO A 64 -4.27 4.09 -12.63
CA PRO A 64 -4.90 4.12 -13.95
C PRO A 64 -4.45 2.98 -14.86
N SER A 65 -3.27 2.41 -14.58
CA SER A 65 -2.74 1.28 -15.34
C SER A 65 -1.73 0.51 -14.49
N ARG A 66 -1.45 -0.73 -14.89
CA ARG A 66 -0.38 -1.51 -14.29
C ARG A 66 0.99 -0.85 -14.50
N GLN A 67 1.19 -0.19 -15.63
CA GLN A 67 2.42 0.51 -15.93
C GLN A 67 2.67 1.65 -14.93
N ASN A 68 1.62 2.43 -14.61
CA ASN A 68 1.72 3.50 -13.61
C ASN A 68 2.06 2.93 -12.22
N ARG A 69 1.47 1.79 -11.87
CA ARG A 69 1.80 1.11 -10.62
C ARG A 69 3.27 0.74 -10.55
N HIS A 70 3.80 0.10 -11.58
CA HIS A 70 5.20 -0.28 -11.63
C HIS A 70 6.12 0.94 -11.54
N ALA A 71 5.77 2.02 -12.25
CA ALA A 71 6.54 3.26 -12.23
C ALA A 71 6.56 3.89 -10.82
N PHE A 72 5.42 3.89 -10.13
CA PHE A 72 5.35 4.43 -8.76
C PHE A 72 6.26 3.65 -7.80
N PHE A 73 6.16 2.32 -7.78
CA PHE A 73 6.95 1.51 -6.86
C PHE A 73 8.44 1.50 -7.18
N ALA A 74 8.82 1.84 -8.42
CA ALA A 74 10.22 1.97 -8.84
C ALA A 74 10.76 3.38 -8.71
N ASP A 75 9.92 4.37 -8.39
CA ASP A 75 10.33 5.76 -8.25
C ASP A 75 11.35 5.91 -7.12
N HIS A 76 12.45 6.61 -7.40
CA HIS A 76 13.55 6.76 -6.44
C HIS A 76 13.12 7.46 -5.15
N ASP A 77 12.26 8.48 -5.27
CA ASP A 77 11.78 9.21 -4.09
C ASP A 77 10.87 8.32 -3.25
N TYR A 78 10.01 7.53 -3.90
CA TYR A 78 9.17 6.56 -3.18
C TYR A 78 10.02 5.51 -2.46
N VAL A 79 11.02 4.96 -3.13
CA VAL A 79 11.91 3.94 -2.52
C VAL A 79 12.60 4.51 -1.27
N ALA A 80 13.05 5.77 -1.34
CA ALA A 80 13.67 6.43 -0.18
C ALA A 80 12.68 6.60 0.98
N ILE A 81 11.45 7.01 0.69
CA ILE A 81 10.38 7.15 1.70
C ILE A 81 10.06 5.80 2.32
N ARG A 82 9.92 4.76 1.52
CA ARG A 82 9.63 3.40 1.97
C ARG A 82 10.72 2.89 2.92
N THR A 83 11.96 3.02 2.53
CA THR A 83 13.09 2.55 3.34
C THR A 83 13.17 3.28 4.67
N ARG A 84 12.95 4.59 4.65
CA ARG A 84 13.09 5.43 5.84
C ARG A 84 11.90 5.33 6.79
N LEU A 85 10.68 5.23 6.26
CA LEU A 85 9.45 5.34 7.06
C LEU A 85 8.58 4.09 7.08
N PHE A 86 8.45 3.38 5.97
CA PHE A 86 7.59 2.20 5.91
C PHE A 86 8.24 1.00 6.59
N GLU A 87 9.44 0.65 6.19
CA GLU A 87 10.12 -0.54 6.69
C GLU A 87 10.26 -0.57 8.22
N PRO A 88 10.64 0.55 8.88
CA PRO A 88 10.70 0.53 10.35
C PRO A 88 9.35 0.50 11.04
N SER A 89 8.28 0.88 10.35
CA SER A 89 6.93 1.01 10.95
C SER A 89 6.07 -0.24 10.81
N VAL A 90 6.48 -1.19 9.95
CA VAL A 90 5.67 -2.34 9.57
C VAL A 90 6.48 -3.61 9.75
N SER A 91 5.93 -4.58 10.49
CA SER A 91 6.60 -5.87 10.68
C SER A 91 6.28 -6.88 9.58
N GLU A 92 5.13 -6.75 8.91
CA GLU A 92 4.69 -7.66 7.85
C GLU A 92 3.88 -6.96 6.80
N THR A 93 4.03 -7.42 5.56
CA THR A 93 3.22 -6.98 4.41
C THR A 93 2.73 -8.21 3.67
N VAL A 94 1.44 -8.26 3.40
CA VAL A 94 0.80 -9.36 2.67
C VAL A 94 0.07 -8.81 1.47
N TRP A 95 0.42 -9.29 0.28
CA TRP A 95 -0.29 -8.95 -0.94
C TRP A 95 -1.44 -9.93 -1.12
N LEU A 96 -2.67 -9.44 -1.01
CA LEU A 96 -3.87 -10.25 -1.03
C LEU A 96 -4.59 -10.24 -2.38
N GLY A 97 -4.35 -9.24 -3.20
CA GLY A 97 -4.99 -9.16 -4.51
C GLY A 97 -4.30 -8.20 -5.46
N ASP A 98 -4.43 -8.48 -6.75
CA ASP A 98 -3.91 -7.69 -7.86
C ASP A 98 -4.81 -7.98 -9.05
N TYR A 99 -5.64 -7.01 -9.43
CA TYR A 99 -6.69 -7.27 -10.40
C TYR A 99 -6.96 -6.04 -11.28
N ALA A 100 -7.51 -6.32 -12.45
CA ALA A 100 -7.99 -5.28 -13.34
C ALA A 100 -9.35 -4.76 -12.85
N VAL A 101 -9.55 -3.46 -12.96
CA VAL A 101 -10.82 -2.82 -12.62
C VAL A 101 -11.53 -2.48 -13.93
N VAL A 102 -12.69 -3.05 -14.13
CA VAL A 102 -13.50 -2.86 -15.34
C VAL A 102 -14.78 -2.08 -15.04
#